data_b668fae7bc84c484f471ad8d27f07630
#
_entry.id   b668fae7bc84c484f471ad8d27f07630
#
_cell.length_a   1.000
_cell.length_b   1.000
_cell.length_c   1.000
_cell.angle_alpha   90.00
_cell.angle_beta   90.00
_cell.angle_gamma   90.00
#
_symmetry.space_group_name_H-M   'P 1'
#
loop_
_entity.id
_entity.type
_entity.pdbx_description
1 polymer ?
#
loop_
_entity_poly.entity_id
_entity_poly.type
_entity_poly.pdbx_seq_one_letter_code
_entity_poly.pdbx_strand_id
1 'polypeptide(L)'
;QGRGWGWTSSFAIACYVIGVVAAIGFFWQESRMGEEAILPLAMFRNRTVGVASAASVLIGVAMFGGLAALPLYLQIVKGAPPTEAGLLLLPMTLGIMIGSIVSGQVISRTGRYRMFPIVGSALLTVSLFIFHYVAYDTPLWQTMIVMTAFGLGLGFNFQPLTLAVQNAVPQTQIGVATSTATFTRQIGGTLGTAVFLSILFSTASEKITAALSAAVPTAEFQAALSDPANAAVAEQFAA
;
A
#
# COMPACT_ATOMS: atom_id res chain seq x y z
N GLN A 1 -2.48 26.94 9.31
CA GLN A 1 -3.95 27.15 9.37
C GLN A 1 -4.64 25.92 8.77
N GLY A 2 -4.67 24.81 9.46
CA GLY A 2 -5.40 23.61 9.10
C GLY A 2 -6.12 23.12 10.34
N ARG A 3 -7.25 23.73 10.72
CA ARG A 3 -8.19 23.10 11.61
C ARG A 3 -8.69 21.86 10.89
N GLY A 4 -8.15 20.72 11.26
CA GLY A 4 -8.58 19.43 10.75
C GLY A 4 -10.09 19.30 10.93
N TRP A 5 -10.77 19.02 9.85
CA TRP A 5 -12.16 18.62 9.87
C TRP A 5 -12.23 17.33 10.70
N GLY A 6 -12.75 17.44 11.92
CA GLY A 6 -12.86 16.27 12.78
C GLY A 6 -13.69 15.20 12.09
N TRP A 7 -13.33 13.95 12.25
CA TRP A 7 -14.03 12.78 11.70
C TRP A 7 -15.55 12.78 11.97
N THR A 8 -15.97 13.54 12.99
CA THR A 8 -17.37 13.73 13.44
C THR A 8 -18.00 15.02 12.94
N SER A 9 -17.35 15.79 12.06
CA SER A 9 -17.96 17.01 11.52
C SER A 9 -19.18 16.65 10.67
N SER A 10 -20.20 17.50 10.68
CA SER A 10 -21.43 17.30 9.89
C SER A 10 -21.14 17.07 8.41
N PHE A 11 -20.09 17.73 7.87
CA PHE A 11 -19.66 17.55 6.50
C PHE A 11 -19.02 16.18 6.27
N ALA A 12 -18.17 15.69 7.18
CA ALA A 12 -17.58 14.36 7.09
C ALA A 12 -18.64 13.27 7.13
N ILE A 13 -19.62 13.40 8.06
CA ILE A 13 -20.75 12.49 8.16
C ILE A 13 -21.59 12.49 6.88
N ALA A 14 -21.88 13.67 6.32
CA ALA A 14 -22.59 13.77 5.05
C ALA A 14 -21.84 13.07 3.90
N CYS A 15 -20.53 13.24 3.80
CA CYS A 15 -19.71 12.54 2.80
C CYS A 15 -19.74 11.02 2.99
N TYR A 16 -19.68 10.52 4.23
CA TYR A 16 -19.79 9.08 4.51
C TYR A 16 -21.15 8.53 4.13
N VAL A 17 -22.23 9.23 4.50
CA VAL A 17 -23.61 8.81 4.16
C VAL A 17 -23.79 8.78 2.63
N ILE A 18 -23.36 9.83 1.92
CA ILE A 18 -23.42 9.87 0.45
C ILE A 18 -22.59 8.73 -0.15
N GLY A 19 -21.37 8.48 0.34
CA GLY A 19 -20.51 7.40 -0.12
C GLY A 19 -21.14 6.03 0.08
N VAL A 20 -21.73 5.77 1.24
CA VAL A 20 -22.42 4.51 1.54
C VAL A 20 -23.68 4.34 0.68
N VAL A 21 -24.50 5.37 0.55
CA VAL A 21 -25.71 5.35 -0.28
C VAL A 21 -25.35 5.13 -1.75
N ALA A 22 -24.32 5.82 -2.25
CA ALA A 22 -23.83 5.63 -3.63
C ALA A 22 -23.31 4.20 -3.84
N ALA A 23 -22.54 3.65 -2.90
CA ALA A 23 -22.06 2.27 -2.97
C ALA A 23 -23.20 1.25 -2.98
N ILE A 24 -24.19 1.41 -2.09
CA ILE A 24 -25.39 0.53 -2.06
C ILE A 24 -26.15 0.65 -3.38
N GLY A 25 -26.38 1.88 -3.86
CA GLY A 25 -27.03 2.13 -5.15
C GLY A 25 -26.29 1.49 -6.32
N PHE A 26 -24.96 1.58 -6.34
CA PHE A 26 -24.11 0.94 -7.33
C PHE A 26 -24.28 -0.58 -7.31
N PHE A 27 -24.12 -1.23 -6.17
CA PHE A 27 -24.27 -2.69 -6.05
C PHE A 27 -25.69 -3.16 -6.38
N TRP A 28 -26.69 -2.38 -6.01
CA TRP A 28 -28.08 -2.70 -6.33
C TRP A 28 -28.37 -2.60 -7.84
N GLN A 29 -27.87 -1.54 -8.50
CA GLN A 29 -27.95 -1.38 -9.95
C GLN A 29 -27.21 -2.50 -10.68
N GLU A 30 -25.98 -2.80 -10.24
CA GLU A 30 -25.10 -3.82 -10.79
C GLU A 30 -25.75 -5.22 -10.71
N SER A 31 -26.43 -5.52 -9.59
CA SER A 31 -27.16 -6.79 -9.42
C SER A 31 -28.35 -6.94 -10.37
N ARG A 32 -28.89 -5.83 -10.92
CA ARG A 32 -30.00 -5.82 -11.87
C ARG A 32 -29.58 -5.88 -13.33
N MET A 33 -28.36 -5.42 -13.66
CA MET A 33 -27.87 -5.35 -15.04
C MET A 33 -27.41 -6.71 -15.60
N GLY A 34 -27.20 -7.73 -14.76
CA GLY A 34 -26.86 -9.08 -15.18
C GLY A 34 -25.56 -9.15 -15.99
N GLU A 35 -25.63 -9.56 -17.25
CA GLU A 35 -24.45 -9.70 -18.13
C GLU A 35 -23.91 -8.37 -18.67
N GLU A 36 -24.69 -7.31 -18.68
CA GLU A 36 -24.29 -5.96 -19.09
C GLU A 36 -23.65 -5.16 -17.95
N ALA A 37 -23.56 -5.75 -16.76
CA ALA A 37 -22.96 -5.14 -15.60
C ALA A 37 -21.47 -4.84 -15.79
N ILE A 38 -20.98 -3.71 -15.26
CA ILE A 38 -19.56 -3.34 -15.28
C ILE A 38 -18.75 -4.34 -14.42
N LEU A 39 -19.35 -4.85 -13.34
CA LEU A 39 -18.83 -5.86 -12.44
C LEU A 39 -19.85 -7.01 -12.30
N PRO A 40 -19.96 -7.95 -13.27
CA PRO A 40 -20.93 -9.02 -13.16
C PRO A 40 -20.67 -9.85 -11.90
N LEU A 41 -21.52 -9.71 -10.89
CA LEU A 41 -21.38 -10.44 -9.61
C LEU A 41 -21.41 -11.96 -9.84
N ALA A 42 -22.06 -12.40 -10.92
CA ALA A 42 -22.06 -13.81 -11.34
C ALA A 42 -20.64 -14.33 -11.65
N MET A 43 -19.72 -13.47 -12.08
CA MET A 43 -18.31 -13.85 -12.35
C MET A 43 -17.60 -14.35 -11.08
N PHE A 44 -17.91 -13.78 -9.91
CA PHE A 44 -17.33 -14.20 -8.63
C PHE A 44 -17.78 -15.58 -8.14
N ARG A 45 -18.83 -16.16 -8.75
CA ARG A 45 -19.24 -17.56 -8.52
C ARG A 45 -18.22 -18.54 -9.07
N ASN A 46 -17.41 -18.12 -10.06
CA ASN A 46 -16.27 -18.90 -10.50
C ASN A 46 -15.17 -18.84 -9.43
N ARG A 47 -14.81 -20.01 -8.89
CA ARG A 47 -13.81 -20.12 -7.82
C ARG A 47 -12.46 -19.48 -8.20
N THR A 48 -12.04 -19.61 -9.47
CA THR A 48 -10.78 -19.04 -9.94
C THR A 48 -10.82 -17.50 -9.87
N VAL A 49 -11.94 -16.90 -10.34
CA VAL A 49 -12.13 -15.44 -10.27
C VAL A 49 -12.18 -14.96 -8.83
N GLY A 50 -12.96 -15.63 -7.97
CA GLY A 50 -13.07 -15.26 -6.56
C GLY A 50 -11.74 -15.31 -5.82
N VAL A 51 -10.97 -16.39 -5.99
CA VAL A 51 -9.66 -16.54 -5.35
C VAL A 51 -8.65 -15.54 -5.90
N ALA A 52 -8.61 -15.34 -7.22
CA ALA A 52 -7.69 -14.37 -7.84
C ALA A 52 -8.03 -12.91 -7.43
N SER A 53 -9.32 -12.59 -7.31
CA SER A 53 -9.77 -11.27 -6.82
C SER A 53 -9.40 -11.04 -5.36
N ALA A 54 -9.61 -12.05 -4.49
CA ALA A 54 -9.19 -11.97 -3.09
C ALA A 54 -7.67 -11.81 -2.97
N ALA A 55 -6.90 -12.56 -3.74
CA ALA A 55 -5.45 -12.39 -3.82
C ALA A 55 -5.06 -10.99 -4.32
N SER A 56 -5.77 -10.46 -5.32
CA SER A 56 -5.55 -9.10 -5.83
C SER A 56 -5.79 -8.01 -4.77
N VAL A 57 -6.80 -8.18 -3.91
CA VAL A 57 -7.03 -7.28 -2.77
C VAL A 57 -5.83 -7.30 -1.81
N LEU A 58 -5.36 -8.49 -1.42
CA LEU A 58 -4.22 -8.63 -0.50
C LEU A 58 -2.92 -8.05 -1.10
N ILE A 59 -2.68 -8.29 -2.39
CA ILE A 59 -1.54 -7.69 -3.10
C ILE A 59 -1.70 -6.17 -3.18
N GLY A 60 -2.91 -5.68 -3.38
CA GLY A 60 -3.22 -4.23 -3.33
C GLY A 60 -2.86 -3.62 -1.98
N VAL A 61 -3.27 -4.25 -0.87
CA VAL A 61 -2.91 -3.83 0.49
C VAL A 61 -1.39 -3.73 0.65
N ALA A 62 -0.66 -4.78 0.26
CA ALA A 62 0.80 -4.82 0.38
C ALA A 62 1.46 -3.75 -0.50
N MET A 63 1.01 -3.61 -1.75
CA MET A 63 1.56 -2.66 -2.72
C MET A 63 1.44 -1.22 -2.22
N PHE A 64 0.22 -0.78 -1.92
CA PHE A 64 -0.02 0.62 -1.55
C PHE A 64 0.48 0.93 -0.14
N GLY A 65 0.45 -0.05 0.79
CA GLY A 65 1.14 0.05 2.08
C GLY A 65 2.63 0.30 1.90
N GLY A 66 3.30 -0.49 1.05
CA GLY A 66 4.72 -0.29 0.71
C GLY A 66 4.99 1.04 0.01
N LEU A 67 4.16 1.42 -1.00
CA LEU A 67 4.30 2.68 -1.72
C LEU A 67 4.12 3.91 -0.82
N ALA A 68 3.33 3.83 0.23
CA ALA A 68 3.16 4.89 1.21
C ALA A 68 4.28 4.88 2.27
N ALA A 69 4.66 3.69 2.76
CA ALA A 69 5.62 3.53 3.83
C ALA A 69 7.05 3.86 3.44
N LEU A 70 7.49 3.38 2.26
CA LEU A 70 8.90 3.46 1.85
C LEU A 70 9.39 4.89 1.63
N PRO A 71 8.67 5.77 0.89
CA PRO A 71 9.07 7.17 0.77
C PRO A 71 9.13 7.88 2.12
N LEU A 72 8.16 7.59 3.00
CA LEU A 72 8.09 8.18 4.32
C LEU A 72 9.28 7.76 5.19
N TYR A 73 9.63 6.46 5.16
CA TYR A 73 10.82 5.93 5.83
C TYR A 73 12.11 6.62 5.33
N LEU A 74 12.28 6.72 4.01
CA LEU A 74 13.47 7.33 3.43
C LEU A 74 13.61 8.82 3.79
N GLN A 75 12.50 9.55 3.82
CA GLN A 75 12.50 10.98 4.14
C GLN A 75 12.64 11.25 5.64
N ILE A 76 11.87 10.56 6.48
CA ILE A 76 11.83 10.84 7.93
C ILE A 76 12.98 10.14 8.66
N VAL A 77 13.21 8.84 8.39
CA VAL A 77 14.19 8.04 9.14
C VAL A 77 15.59 8.21 8.57
N LYS A 78 15.74 8.22 7.24
CA LYS A 78 17.05 8.39 6.58
C LYS A 78 17.41 9.84 6.28
N GLY A 79 16.48 10.79 6.46
CA GLY A 79 16.72 12.22 6.21
C GLY A 79 16.93 12.57 4.73
N ALA A 80 16.56 11.68 3.81
CA ALA A 80 16.73 11.90 2.39
C ALA A 80 15.78 13.01 1.89
N PRO A 81 16.25 13.99 1.11
CA PRO A 81 15.37 14.97 0.48
C PRO A 81 14.39 14.29 -0.50
N PRO A 82 13.22 14.87 -0.78
CA PRO A 82 12.17 14.22 -1.58
C PRO A 82 12.66 13.69 -2.94
N THR A 83 13.56 14.41 -3.60
CA THR A 83 14.13 14.01 -4.90
C THR A 83 15.01 12.76 -4.76
N GLU A 84 15.86 12.71 -3.74
CA GLU A 84 16.72 11.57 -3.47
C GLU A 84 15.90 10.35 -3.03
N ALA A 85 14.90 10.54 -2.17
CA ALA A 85 13.97 9.49 -1.78
C ALA A 85 13.27 8.88 -3.00
N GLY A 86 12.87 9.69 -3.98
CA GLY A 86 12.32 9.22 -5.26
C GLY A 86 13.30 8.34 -6.05
N LEU A 87 14.57 8.74 -6.13
CA LEU A 87 15.62 7.94 -6.79
C LEU A 87 15.90 6.64 -6.05
N LEU A 88 15.89 6.67 -4.72
CA LEU A 88 16.06 5.46 -3.90
C LEU A 88 14.92 4.44 -4.04
N LEU A 89 13.76 4.83 -4.61
CA LEU A 89 12.67 3.92 -4.96
C LEU A 89 12.85 3.22 -6.32
N LEU A 90 13.82 3.65 -7.14
CA LEU A 90 14.07 3.03 -8.45
C LEU A 90 14.31 1.51 -8.39
N PRO A 91 15.08 0.95 -7.43
CA PRO A 91 15.27 -0.50 -7.34
C PRO A 91 13.95 -1.27 -7.18
N MET A 92 13.00 -0.75 -6.40
CA MET A 92 11.67 -1.35 -6.26
C MET A 92 10.90 -1.29 -7.59
N THR A 93 10.89 -0.14 -8.26
CA THR A 93 10.20 0.05 -9.54
C THR A 93 10.77 -0.86 -10.62
N LEU A 94 12.11 -0.95 -10.71
CA LEU A 94 12.79 -1.89 -11.61
C LEU A 94 12.44 -3.34 -11.27
N GLY A 95 12.37 -3.68 -9.98
CA GLY A 95 11.92 -5.00 -9.53
C GLY A 95 10.52 -5.35 -10.04
N ILE A 96 9.56 -4.43 -9.93
CA ILE A 96 8.20 -4.61 -10.45
C ILE A 96 8.23 -4.84 -11.96
N MET A 97 8.96 -4.01 -12.68
CA MET A 97 9.06 -4.09 -14.13
C MET A 97 9.69 -5.42 -14.59
N ILE A 98 10.84 -5.79 -14.03
CA ILE A 98 11.53 -7.05 -14.33
C ILE A 98 10.63 -8.24 -13.98
N GLY A 99 10.03 -8.26 -12.80
CA GLY A 99 9.13 -9.33 -12.38
C GLY A 99 7.94 -9.50 -13.31
N SER A 100 7.31 -8.38 -13.73
CA SER A 100 6.18 -8.41 -14.67
C SER A 100 6.59 -8.90 -16.07
N ILE A 101 7.73 -8.45 -16.57
CA ILE A 101 8.25 -8.88 -17.89
C ILE A 101 8.61 -10.36 -17.87
N VAL A 102 9.36 -10.80 -16.87
CA VAL A 102 9.80 -12.20 -16.74
C VAL A 102 8.59 -13.12 -16.60
N SER A 103 7.66 -12.80 -15.69
CA SER A 103 6.45 -13.62 -15.51
C SER A 103 5.61 -13.65 -16.78
N GLY A 104 5.41 -12.52 -17.45
CA GLY A 104 4.67 -12.44 -18.70
C GLY A 104 5.30 -13.28 -19.82
N GLN A 105 6.61 -13.17 -20.03
CA GLN A 105 7.33 -13.94 -21.06
C GLN A 105 7.33 -15.44 -20.78
N VAL A 106 7.56 -15.86 -19.55
CA VAL A 106 7.55 -17.28 -19.21
C VAL A 106 6.15 -17.85 -19.36
N ILE A 107 5.12 -17.13 -18.92
CA ILE A 107 3.73 -17.58 -19.06
C ILE A 107 3.33 -17.68 -20.52
N SER A 108 3.68 -16.70 -21.36
CA SER A 108 3.35 -16.72 -22.79
C SER A 108 3.98 -17.93 -23.53
N ARG A 109 5.17 -18.37 -23.08
CA ARG A 109 5.89 -19.51 -23.69
C ARG A 109 5.47 -20.88 -23.12
N THR A 110 5.14 -20.93 -21.82
CA THR A 110 4.94 -22.20 -21.12
C THR A 110 3.49 -22.48 -20.73
N GLY A 111 2.62 -21.45 -20.75
CA GLY A 111 1.25 -21.49 -20.25
C GLY A 111 1.13 -21.67 -18.73
N ARG A 112 2.25 -21.79 -18.02
CA ARG A 112 2.27 -22.08 -16.57
C ARG A 112 2.28 -20.79 -15.76
N TYR A 113 1.11 -20.30 -15.34
CA TYR A 113 0.97 -19.08 -14.56
C TYR A 113 0.94 -19.31 -13.03
N ARG A 114 0.63 -20.51 -12.53
CA ARG A 114 0.41 -20.78 -11.10
C ARG A 114 1.63 -20.60 -10.21
N MET A 115 2.82 -20.82 -10.75
CA MET A 115 4.08 -20.72 -9.98
C MET A 115 4.39 -19.29 -9.55
N PHE A 116 4.09 -18.32 -10.40
CA PHE A 116 4.46 -16.91 -10.17
C PHE A 116 3.73 -16.26 -8.98
N PRO A 117 2.41 -16.41 -8.79
CA PRO A 117 1.75 -15.88 -7.60
C PRO A 117 2.27 -16.52 -6.30
N ILE A 118 2.63 -17.81 -6.32
CA ILE A 118 3.18 -18.50 -5.15
C ILE A 118 4.56 -17.90 -4.80
N VAL A 119 5.47 -17.86 -5.78
CA VAL A 119 6.82 -17.32 -5.58
C VAL A 119 6.75 -15.81 -5.25
N GLY A 120 5.90 -15.06 -5.97
CA GLY A 120 5.70 -13.64 -5.74
C GLY A 120 5.16 -13.34 -4.35
N SER A 121 4.16 -14.07 -3.88
CA SER A 121 3.61 -13.91 -2.53
C SER A 121 4.60 -14.30 -1.44
N ALA A 122 5.37 -15.38 -1.64
CA ALA A 122 6.45 -15.75 -0.74
C ALA A 122 7.51 -14.66 -0.65
N LEU A 123 7.91 -14.11 -1.80
CA LEU A 123 8.90 -13.02 -1.86
C LEU A 123 8.39 -11.75 -1.18
N LEU A 124 7.12 -11.40 -1.37
CA LEU A 124 6.48 -10.28 -0.65
C LEU A 124 6.48 -10.51 0.85
N THR A 125 6.09 -11.69 1.31
CA THR A 125 6.04 -12.03 2.73
C THR A 125 7.43 -11.93 3.36
N VAL A 126 8.44 -12.51 2.71
CA VAL A 126 9.83 -12.45 3.17
C VAL A 126 10.33 -11.01 3.20
N SER A 127 10.06 -10.21 2.15
CA SER A 127 10.47 -8.81 2.09
C SER A 127 9.83 -7.99 3.20
N LEU A 128 8.51 -8.15 3.44
CA LEU A 128 7.82 -7.46 4.54
C LEU A 128 8.34 -7.89 5.91
N PHE A 129 8.66 -9.17 6.07
CA PHE A 129 9.26 -9.67 7.30
C PHE A 129 10.65 -9.07 7.55
N ILE A 130 11.48 -8.97 6.50
CA ILE A 130 12.79 -8.33 6.60
C ILE A 130 12.64 -6.83 6.88
N PHE A 131 11.64 -6.14 6.29
CA PHE A 131 11.38 -4.73 6.61
C PHE A 131 11.07 -4.49 8.08
N HIS A 132 10.53 -5.47 8.80
CA HIS A 132 10.33 -5.37 10.25
C HIS A 132 11.65 -5.17 11.03
N TYR A 133 12.76 -5.71 10.52
CA TYR A 133 14.09 -5.60 11.13
C TYR A 133 14.91 -4.42 10.59
N VAL A 134 14.40 -3.68 9.62
CA VAL A 134 15.07 -2.50 9.08
C VAL A 134 14.98 -1.38 10.12
N ALA A 135 16.11 -1.05 10.73
CA ALA A 135 16.25 0.00 11.70
C ALA A 135 16.92 1.25 11.13
N TYR A 136 17.04 2.29 11.94
CA TYR A 136 17.68 3.55 11.56
C TYR A 136 19.13 3.37 11.08
N ASP A 137 19.89 2.48 11.70
CA ASP A 137 21.30 2.19 11.41
C ASP A 137 21.51 1.23 10.23
N THR A 138 20.44 0.61 9.71
CA THR A 138 20.53 -0.32 8.56
C THR A 138 21.11 0.38 7.34
N PRO A 139 22.19 -0.15 6.71
CA PRO A 139 22.78 0.45 5.52
C PRO A 139 21.78 0.53 4.36
N LEU A 140 21.80 1.63 3.59
CA LEU A 140 20.87 1.86 2.48
C LEU A 140 20.89 0.74 1.43
N TRP A 141 22.04 0.15 1.14
CA TRP A 141 22.16 -0.93 0.15
C TRP A 141 21.34 -2.17 0.55
N GLN A 142 21.25 -2.51 1.84
CA GLN A 142 20.43 -3.61 2.32
C GLN A 142 18.94 -3.29 2.13
N THR A 143 18.52 -2.08 2.47
CA THR A 143 17.15 -1.60 2.23
C THR A 143 16.81 -1.67 0.73
N MET A 144 17.73 -1.26 -0.15
CA MET A 144 17.53 -1.31 -1.60
C MET A 144 17.35 -2.76 -2.12
N ILE A 145 18.10 -3.73 -1.59
CA ILE A 145 17.91 -5.15 -1.94
C ILE A 145 16.52 -5.63 -1.53
N VAL A 146 16.07 -5.31 -0.32
CA VAL A 146 14.75 -5.70 0.15
C VAL A 146 13.65 -5.03 -0.67
N MET A 147 13.82 -3.76 -1.04
CA MET A 147 12.90 -3.04 -1.92
C MET A 147 12.84 -3.67 -3.32
N THR A 148 13.98 -4.11 -3.87
CA THR A 148 14.02 -4.82 -5.15
C THR A 148 13.28 -6.16 -5.06
N ALA A 149 13.51 -6.93 -4.00
CA ALA A 149 12.82 -8.19 -3.77
C ALA A 149 11.30 -8.00 -3.60
N PHE A 150 10.90 -6.97 -2.87
CA PHE A 150 9.50 -6.57 -2.72
C PHE A 150 8.89 -6.20 -4.08
N GLY A 151 9.58 -5.41 -4.89
CA GLY A 151 9.17 -5.05 -6.24
C GLY A 151 9.02 -6.26 -7.16
N LEU A 152 9.99 -7.18 -7.17
CA LEU A 152 9.91 -8.45 -7.91
C LEU A 152 8.68 -9.27 -7.48
N GLY A 153 8.43 -9.35 -6.17
CA GLY A 153 7.26 -10.03 -5.63
C GLY A 153 5.94 -9.45 -6.14
N LEU A 154 5.83 -8.12 -6.21
CA LEU A 154 4.67 -7.43 -6.82
C LEU A 154 4.55 -7.76 -8.31
N GLY A 155 5.66 -7.66 -9.06
CA GLY A 155 5.71 -7.95 -10.50
C GLY A 155 5.28 -9.38 -10.83
N PHE A 156 5.70 -10.36 -10.02
CA PHE A 156 5.30 -11.76 -10.17
C PHE A 156 3.83 -12.03 -9.85
N ASN A 157 3.13 -11.11 -9.20
CA ASN A 157 1.71 -11.23 -8.91
C ASN A 157 0.82 -10.51 -9.93
N PHE A 158 1.23 -9.35 -10.45
CA PHE A 158 0.34 -8.49 -11.25
C PHE A 158 -0.15 -9.18 -12.52
N GLN A 159 0.77 -9.64 -13.35
CA GLN A 159 0.44 -10.24 -14.64
C GLN A 159 -0.28 -11.59 -14.50
N PRO A 160 0.21 -12.54 -13.67
CA PRO A 160 -0.43 -13.84 -13.53
C PRO A 160 -1.83 -13.79 -12.94
N LEU A 161 -2.10 -12.91 -11.95
CA LEU A 161 -3.43 -12.79 -11.37
C LEU A 161 -4.44 -12.22 -12.39
N THR A 162 -4.04 -11.23 -13.18
CA THR A 162 -4.88 -10.70 -14.25
C THR A 162 -5.17 -11.77 -15.30
N LEU A 163 -4.15 -12.53 -15.73
CA LEU A 163 -4.33 -13.63 -16.68
C LEU A 163 -5.19 -14.76 -16.11
N ALA A 164 -5.09 -15.06 -14.81
CA ALA A 164 -5.91 -16.08 -14.17
C ALA A 164 -7.41 -15.72 -14.23
N VAL A 165 -7.75 -14.44 -14.04
CA VAL A 165 -9.14 -13.96 -14.16
C VAL A 165 -9.57 -13.96 -15.62
N GLN A 166 -8.75 -13.48 -16.56
CA GLN A 166 -9.04 -13.47 -17.99
C GLN A 166 -9.28 -14.89 -18.55
N ASN A 167 -8.46 -15.86 -18.16
CA ASN A 167 -8.59 -17.25 -18.60
C ASN A 167 -9.78 -18.01 -17.99
N ALA A 168 -10.42 -17.44 -16.97
CA ALA A 168 -11.56 -18.05 -16.29
C ALA A 168 -12.91 -17.59 -16.87
N VAL A 169 -12.91 -16.71 -17.88
CA VAL A 169 -14.09 -16.10 -18.49
C VAL A 169 -14.08 -16.26 -20.02
N PRO A 170 -15.25 -16.18 -20.70
CA PRO A 170 -15.32 -16.15 -22.15
C PRO A 170 -14.56 -14.95 -22.76
N GLN A 171 -14.10 -15.08 -24.00
CA GLN A 171 -13.35 -14.04 -24.68
C GLN A 171 -14.08 -12.70 -24.76
N THR A 172 -15.39 -12.72 -24.85
CA THR A 172 -16.25 -11.52 -24.86
C THR A 172 -16.21 -10.74 -23.55
N GLN A 173 -15.80 -11.37 -22.44
CA GLN A 173 -15.75 -10.80 -21.10
C GLN A 173 -14.34 -10.49 -20.61
N ILE A 174 -13.30 -10.63 -21.45
CA ILE A 174 -11.90 -10.38 -21.05
C ILE A 174 -11.70 -8.94 -20.54
N GLY A 175 -12.33 -7.96 -21.20
CA GLY A 175 -12.27 -6.56 -20.75
C GLY A 175 -12.81 -6.37 -19.34
N VAL A 176 -13.98 -6.95 -19.05
CA VAL A 176 -14.62 -6.93 -17.73
C VAL A 176 -13.77 -7.65 -16.71
N ALA A 177 -13.18 -8.80 -17.06
CA ALA A 177 -12.27 -9.54 -16.21
C ALA A 177 -11.03 -8.72 -15.79
N THR A 178 -10.46 -7.99 -16.76
CA THR A 178 -9.30 -7.13 -16.53
C THR A 178 -9.64 -5.95 -15.63
N SER A 179 -10.78 -5.29 -15.89
CA SER A 179 -11.23 -4.18 -15.03
C SER A 179 -11.56 -4.66 -13.63
N THR A 180 -12.19 -5.82 -13.47
CA THR A 180 -12.46 -6.44 -12.16
C THR A 180 -11.18 -6.72 -11.38
N ALA A 181 -10.16 -7.33 -12.00
CA ALA A 181 -8.88 -7.59 -11.36
C ALA A 181 -8.16 -6.30 -10.93
N THR A 182 -8.25 -5.25 -11.75
CA THR A 182 -7.67 -3.95 -11.43
C THR A 182 -8.43 -3.26 -10.31
N PHE A 183 -9.76 -3.26 -10.38
CA PHE A 183 -10.65 -2.65 -9.38
C PHE A 183 -10.48 -3.29 -8.01
N THR A 184 -10.47 -4.63 -7.92
CA THR A 184 -10.26 -5.34 -6.65
C THR A 184 -8.90 -5.01 -6.03
N ARG A 185 -7.84 -4.88 -6.84
CA ARG A 185 -6.52 -4.45 -6.39
C ARG A 185 -6.52 -3.03 -5.86
N GLN A 186 -7.23 -2.11 -6.52
CA GLN A 186 -7.36 -0.71 -6.10
C GLN A 186 -8.14 -0.58 -4.78
N ILE A 187 -9.22 -1.35 -4.61
CA ILE A 187 -9.94 -1.42 -3.32
C ILE A 187 -8.98 -1.88 -2.21
N GLY A 188 -8.23 -2.97 -2.46
CA GLY A 188 -7.21 -3.44 -1.53
C GLY A 188 -6.20 -2.34 -1.19
N GLY A 189 -5.76 -1.60 -2.21
CA GLY A 189 -4.81 -0.49 -2.06
C GLY A 189 -5.33 0.64 -1.19
N THR A 190 -6.54 1.09 -1.42
CA THR A 190 -7.14 2.17 -0.60
C THR A 190 -7.34 1.74 0.85
N LEU A 191 -7.84 0.53 1.08
CA LEU A 191 -7.98 -0.04 2.42
C LEU A 191 -6.60 -0.20 3.10
N GLY A 192 -5.62 -0.74 2.38
CA GLY A 192 -4.26 -0.94 2.88
C GLY A 192 -3.60 0.37 3.28
N THR A 193 -3.68 1.40 2.45
CA THR A 193 -3.15 2.72 2.75
C THR A 193 -3.83 3.34 3.97
N ALA A 194 -5.17 3.27 4.04
CA ALA A 194 -5.94 3.82 5.15
C ALA A 194 -5.57 3.15 6.49
N VAL A 195 -5.50 1.82 6.51
CA VAL A 195 -5.11 1.04 7.70
C VAL A 195 -3.66 1.34 8.07
N PHE A 196 -2.75 1.31 7.10
CA PHE A 196 -1.33 1.58 7.34
C PHE A 196 -1.11 2.98 7.93
N LEU A 197 -1.66 4.03 7.31
CA LEU A 197 -1.51 5.39 7.81
C LEU A 197 -2.18 5.59 9.17
N SER A 198 -3.33 4.97 9.41
CA SER A 198 -4.00 5.00 10.71
C SER A 198 -3.12 4.42 11.81
N ILE A 199 -2.55 3.22 11.59
CA ILE A 199 -1.63 2.57 12.54
C ILE A 199 -0.36 3.41 12.70
N LEU A 200 0.21 3.90 11.60
CA LEU A 200 1.44 4.68 11.64
C LEU A 200 1.25 5.94 12.49
N PHE A 201 0.23 6.75 12.21
CA PHE A 201 0.02 8.02 12.92
C PHE A 201 -0.40 7.81 14.38
N SER A 202 -1.20 6.80 14.70
CA SER A 202 -1.56 6.50 16.09
C SER A 202 -0.34 6.05 16.89
N THR A 203 0.45 5.11 16.35
CA THR A 203 1.65 4.58 17.02
C THR A 203 2.77 5.63 17.09
N ALA A 204 2.97 6.43 16.04
CA ALA A 204 3.97 7.49 16.03
C ALA A 204 3.65 8.57 17.09
N SER A 205 2.38 9.02 17.16
CA SER A 205 1.94 10.00 18.17
C SER A 205 2.20 9.49 19.58
N GLU A 206 1.81 8.25 19.87
CA GLU A 206 2.01 7.65 21.21
C GLU A 206 3.50 7.54 21.57
N LYS A 207 4.33 7.02 20.65
CA LYS A 207 5.77 6.87 20.87
C LYS A 207 6.50 8.21 20.98
N ILE A 208 6.12 9.21 20.19
CA ILE A 208 6.70 10.56 20.28
C ILE A 208 6.35 11.18 21.62
N THR A 209 5.10 11.10 22.05
CA THR A 209 4.66 11.62 23.35
C THR A 209 5.40 10.92 24.51
N ALA A 210 5.52 9.59 24.44
CA ALA A 210 6.26 8.83 25.44
C ALA A 210 7.75 9.19 25.47
N ALA A 211 8.38 9.34 24.30
CA ALA A 211 9.80 9.73 24.20
C ALA A 211 10.03 11.16 24.71
N LEU A 212 9.13 12.09 24.39
CA LEU A 212 9.20 13.47 24.87
C LEU A 212 9.02 13.53 26.39
N SER A 213 8.02 12.82 26.94
CA SER A 213 7.80 12.78 28.39
C SER A 213 8.98 12.19 29.16
N ALA A 214 9.68 11.24 28.55
CA ALA A 214 10.92 10.68 29.13
C ALA A 214 12.13 11.61 28.97
N ALA A 215 12.20 12.39 27.90
CA ALA A 215 13.31 13.31 27.62
C ALA A 215 13.22 14.64 28.39
N VAL A 216 12.01 15.18 28.54
CA VAL A 216 11.79 16.48 29.22
C VAL A 216 12.47 16.61 30.58
N PRO A 217 12.48 15.61 31.50
CA PRO A 217 13.13 15.74 32.76
C PRO A 217 14.66 15.57 32.69
N THR A 218 15.26 15.28 31.55
CA THR A 218 16.70 15.10 31.42
C THR A 218 17.45 16.41 31.40
N ALA A 219 18.62 16.48 32.06
CA ALA A 219 19.46 17.67 32.05
C ALA A 219 19.94 18.06 30.64
N GLU A 220 20.16 17.07 29.77
CA GLU A 220 20.55 17.28 28.38
C GLU A 220 19.45 17.98 27.56
N PHE A 221 18.19 17.57 27.73
CA PHE A 221 17.06 18.20 27.06
C PHE A 221 16.83 19.64 27.53
N GLN A 222 16.96 19.88 28.84
CA GLN A 222 16.86 21.21 29.43
C GLN A 222 18.00 22.13 28.96
N ALA A 223 19.20 21.61 28.83
CA ALA A 223 20.33 22.33 28.27
C ALA A 223 20.11 22.69 26.79
N ALA A 224 19.57 21.76 26.00
CA ALA A 224 19.24 21.98 24.61
C ALA A 224 18.13 23.05 24.42
N LEU A 225 17.13 23.10 25.30
CA LEU A 225 16.07 24.12 25.27
C LEU A 225 16.59 25.50 25.70
N SER A 226 17.62 25.57 26.53
CA SER A 226 18.25 26.84 26.94
C SER A 226 19.26 27.40 25.93
N ASP A 227 19.59 26.63 24.88
CA ASP A 227 20.47 27.10 23.80
C ASP A 227 19.72 28.13 22.92
N PRO A 228 20.30 29.35 22.73
CA PRO A 228 19.70 30.36 21.88
C PRO A 228 19.42 29.91 20.44
N ALA A 229 20.19 28.95 19.93
CA ALA A 229 19.98 28.38 18.59
C ALA A 229 18.65 27.63 18.49
N ASN A 230 18.10 27.17 19.61
CA ASN A 230 16.85 26.39 19.68
C ASN A 230 15.66 27.21 20.20
N ALA A 231 15.79 28.53 20.32
CA ALA A 231 14.77 29.42 20.91
C ALA A 231 13.37 29.25 20.27
N ALA A 232 13.31 29.12 18.93
CA ALA A 232 12.04 28.93 18.20
C ALA A 232 11.36 27.58 18.55
N VAL A 233 12.14 26.57 18.89
CA VAL A 233 11.64 25.26 19.33
C VAL A 233 11.23 25.32 20.79
N ALA A 234 12.00 25.98 21.63
CA ALA A 234 11.72 26.16 23.06
C ALA A 234 10.38 26.83 23.32
N GLU A 235 10.02 27.88 22.53
CA GLU A 235 8.72 28.53 22.60
C GLU A 235 7.53 27.58 22.36
N GLN A 236 7.69 26.59 21.49
CA GLN A 236 6.63 25.61 21.18
C GLN A 236 6.39 24.62 22.35
N PHE A 237 7.37 24.41 23.21
CA PHE A 237 7.25 23.57 24.40
C PHE A 237 6.80 24.33 25.65
N ALA A 238 6.83 25.67 25.61
CA ALA A 238 6.40 26.54 26.71
C ALA A 238 4.91 26.93 26.65
N ALA A 239 4.25 26.73 25.50
CA ALA A 239 2.84 26.99 25.26
C ALA A 239 1.97 25.74 25.43
#